data_0436f709bd48f918a13fe6298b397b71
#
_entry.id   0436f709bd48f918a13fe6298b397b71
#
_cell.length_a   1.000
_cell.length_b   1.000
_cell.length_c   1.000
_cell.angle_alpha   90.00
_cell.angle_beta   90.00
_cell.angle_gamma   90.00
#
_symmetry.space_group_name_H-M   'P 1'
#
loop_
_entity.id
_entity.type
_entity.pdbx_description
1 polymer ?
#
loop_
_entity_poly.entity_id
_entity_poly.type
_entity_poly.pdbx_seq_one_letter_code
_entity_poly.pdbx_strand_id
1 'polypeptide(L)'
;MTQTFRHLNKYNIPGLRTFEYTKIVGIENIEFGTNIIIDDFVFIYAKKKIKIGSYVHIASFTSITGGESFTIGDFSGLSSGVRIFTGSDDFTGCHLGNPTVDEKYRNVHRAPVHIGRYCGIGANSVILPGVTVGEGAVVAAGSVVTKNLEPWGIYVGNRKIGEKDKVAILNNIENFLLETGKNLEKSNNK
;
A
#
# COMPACT_ATOMS: atom_id res chain seq x y z
N MET A 1 -19.35 22.62 -20.37
CA MET A 1 -18.11 22.99 -19.67
C MET A 1 -17.48 21.73 -19.12
N THR A 2 -16.48 21.18 -19.79
CA THR A 2 -15.72 20.04 -19.32
C THR A 2 -14.81 20.52 -18.19
N GLN A 3 -15.15 20.23 -16.95
CA GLN A 3 -14.24 20.40 -15.83
C GLN A 3 -13.05 19.45 -16.06
N THR A 4 -11.96 20.01 -16.51
CA THR A 4 -10.67 19.28 -16.55
C THR A 4 -10.26 19.11 -15.10
N PHE A 5 -10.38 17.89 -14.56
CA PHE A 5 -9.82 17.56 -13.25
C PHE A 5 -8.31 17.82 -13.30
N ARG A 6 -7.88 18.93 -12.71
CA ARG A 6 -6.46 19.26 -12.60
C ARG A 6 -5.83 18.27 -11.61
N HIS A 7 -5.15 17.29 -12.14
CA HIS A 7 -4.18 16.51 -11.36
C HIS A 7 -3.08 17.46 -10.91
N LEU A 8 -3.06 17.82 -9.65
CA LEU A 8 -2.00 18.63 -9.08
C LEU A 8 -0.83 17.72 -8.76
N ASN A 9 0.29 17.89 -9.44
CA ASN A 9 1.56 17.30 -8.96
C ASN A 9 2.08 18.16 -7.80
N LYS A 10 1.36 18.12 -6.67
CA LYS A 10 1.60 18.91 -5.46
C LYS A 10 3.03 18.77 -4.92
N TYR A 11 3.67 17.63 -5.17
CA TYR A 11 4.98 17.30 -4.65
C TYR A 11 6.11 17.40 -5.69
N ASN A 12 5.81 17.77 -6.93
CA ASN A 12 6.77 17.88 -8.04
C ASN A 12 7.61 16.62 -8.29
N ILE A 13 7.02 15.43 -8.07
CA ILE A 13 7.69 14.16 -8.31
C ILE A 13 7.29 13.63 -9.68
N PRO A 14 8.23 13.36 -10.59
CA PRO A 14 7.95 12.78 -11.89
C PRO A 14 7.18 11.45 -11.77
N GLY A 15 6.14 11.27 -12.59
CA GLY A 15 5.35 10.04 -12.59
C GLY A 15 4.36 9.87 -11.43
N LEU A 16 4.32 10.82 -10.47
CA LEU A 16 3.34 10.85 -9.39
C LEU A 16 2.22 11.85 -9.70
N ARG A 17 0.98 11.39 -9.60
CA ARG A 17 -0.23 12.22 -9.62
C ARG A 17 -0.86 12.23 -8.24
N THR A 18 -1.11 13.42 -7.70
CA THR A 18 -1.81 13.63 -6.43
C THR A 18 -2.92 14.65 -6.61
N PHE A 19 -3.71 14.84 -5.59
CA PHE A 19 -4.79 15.82 -5.56
C PHE A 19 -4.59 16.82 -4.41
N GLU A 20 -5.50 17.77 -4.26
CA GLU A 20 -5.34 18.91 -3.36
C GLU A 20 -5.23 18.48 -1.88
N TYR A 21 -6.07 17.54 -1.45
CA TYR A 21 -6.16 17.13 -0.04
C TYR A 21 -5.34 15.86 0.28
N THR A 22 -4.49 15.41 -0.64
CA THR A 22 -3.52 14.36 -0.35
C THR A 22 -2.51 14.87 0.67
N LYS A 23 -2.27 14.14 1.76
CA LYS A 23 -1.29 14.51 2.79
C LYS A 23 -0.21 13.45 2.94
N ILE A 24 1.02 13.82 2.63
CA ILE A 24 2.21 12.97 2.84
C ILE A 24 3.15 13.71 3.81
N VAL A 25 3.52 13.04 4.89
CA VAL A 25 4.49 13.51 5.88
C VAL A 25 5.74 12.64 5.76
N GLY A 26 6.92 13.24 5.60
CA GLY A 26 8.19 12.54 5.40
C GLY A 26 8.36 12.04 3.96
N ILE A 27 7.98 12.83 2.98
CA ILE A 27 8.02 12.44 1.57
C ILE A 27 9.43 12.08 1.09
N GLU A 28 10.45 12.64 1.71
CA GLU A 28 11.86 12.36 1.48
C GLU A 28 12.26 10.91 1.81
N ASN A 29 11.44 10.22 2.59
CA ASN A 29 11.62 8.81 2.93
C ASN A 29 10.88 7.86 1.98
N ILE A 30 10.28 8.39 0.89
CA ILE A 30 9.51 7.57 -0.05
C ILE A 30 10.25 7.44 -1.38
N GLU A 31 10.48 6.21 -1.79
CA GLU A 31 10.89 5.88 -3.16
C GLU A 31 9.66 5.63 -4.01
N PHE A 32 9.53 6.40 -5.08
CA PHE A 32 8.43 6.28 -6.03
C PHE A 32 8.90 5.65 -7.34
N GLY A 33 8.14 4.70 -7.86
CA GLY A 33 8.21 4.28 -9.24
C GLY A 33 7.56 5.30 -10.18
N THR A 34 6.95 4.85 -11.25
CA THR A 34 6.30 5.69 -12.26
C THR A 34 4.80 5.36 -12.40
N ASN A 35 4.02 6.30 -12.97
CA ASN A 35 2.58 6.11 -13.17
C ASN A 35 1.80 5.80 -11.88
N ILE A 36 2.05 6.57 -10.84
CA ILE A 36 1.40 6.42 -9.54
C ILE A 36 0.27 7.45 -9.42
N ILE A 37 -0.86 7.02 -8.87
CA ILE A 37 -1.97 7.89 -8.49
C ILE A 37 -2.22 7.73 -6.99
N ILE A 38 -2.24 8.85 -6.28
CA ILE A 38 -2.64 8.92 -4.86
C ILE A 38 -3.80 9.90 -4.77
N ASP A 39 -4.98 9.40 -4.47
CA ASP A 39 -6.22 10.18 -4.46
C ASP A 39 -6.31 11.15 -3.28
N ASP A 40 -7.34 11.99 -3.29
CA ASP A 40 -7.66 12.91 -2.19
C ASP A 40 -7.95 12.16 -0.88
N PHE A 41 -7.67 12.85 0.23
CA PHE A 41 -7.87 12.35 1.59
C PHE A 41 -7.05 11.11 1.93
N VAL A 42 -6.02 10.81 1.13
CA VAL A 42 -5.00 9.81 1.50
C VAL A 42 -4.04 10.45 2.50
N PHE A 43 -3.72 9.72 3.57
CA PHE A 43 -2.73 10.11 4.56
C PHE A 43 -1.58 9.10 4.62
N ILE A 44 -0.34 9.55 4.38
CA ILE A 44 0.87 8.74 4.48
C ILE A 44 1.81 9.38 5.52
N TYR A 45 2.23 8.59 6.52
CA TYR A 45 3.24 8.97 7.49
C TYR A 45 4.50 8.11 7.29
N ALA A 46 5.47 8.66 6.59
CA ALA A 46 6.73 8.00 6.24
C ALA A 46 7.86 8.41 7.23
N LYS A 47 7.83 7.86 8.44
CA LYS A 47 8.92 8.02 9.40
C LYS A 47 10.14 7.19 9.02
N LYS A 48 9.92 5.99 8.49
CA LYS A 48 10.92 5.12 7.87
C LYS A 48 10.65 4.96 6.39
N LYS A 49 11.53 4.23 5.71
CA LYS A 49 11.49 4.03 4.27
C LYS A 49 10.16 3.42 3.81
N ILE A 50 9.53 4.08 2.84
CA ILE A 50 8.40 3.55 2.07
C ILE A 50 8.84 3.38 0.62
N LYS A 51 8.47 2.26 -0.01
CA LYS A 51 8.67 2.04 -1.44
C LYS A 51 7.33 1.80 -2.12
N ILE A 52 7.02 2.63 -3.10
CA ILE A 52 5.82 2.52 -3.94
C ILE A 52 6.28 2.22 -5.36
N GLY A 53 5.92 1.05 -5.87
CA GLY A 53 6.25 0.61 -7.21
C GLY A 53 5.57 1.41 -8.31
N SER A 54 5.75 0.97 -9.54
CA SER A 54 5.13 1.58 -10.72
C SER A 54 3.70 1.07 -10.95
N TYR A 55 2.86 1.92 -11.57
CA TYR A 55 1.45 1.59 -11.84
C TYR A 55 0.66 1.26 -10.57
N VAL A 56 0.90 2.01 -9.50
CA VAL A 56 0.20 1.85 -8.21
C VAL A 56 -0.89 2.90 -8.07
N HIS A 57 -2.07 2.47 -7.64
CA HIS A 57 -3.16 3.35 -7.25
C HIS A 57 -3.43 3.23 -5.75
N ILE A 58 -3.45 4.36 -5.07
CA ILE A 58 -3.83 4.47 -3.65
C ILE A 58 -5.08 5.35 -3.59
N ALA A 59 -6.23 4.70 -3.40
CA ALA A 59 -7.53 5.36 -3.47
C ALA A 59 -7.86 6.15 -2.21
N SER A 60 -8.83 7.05 -2.33
CA SER A 60 -9.25 8.01 -1.30
C SER A 60 -9.52 7.37 0.06
N PHE A 61 -9.25 8.13 1.12
CA PHE A 61 -9.40 7.74 2.52
C PHE A 61 -8.48 6.60 2.99
N THR A 62 -7.53 6.17 2.15
CA THR A 62 -6.49 5.22 2.56
C THR A 62 -5.51 5.88 3.52
N SER A 63 -5.03 5.13 4.51
CA SER A 63 -3.94 5.59 5.38
C SER A 63 -2.82 4.56 5.52
N ILE A 64 -1.57 5.05 5.52
CA ILE A 64 -0.35 4.28 5.77
C ILE A 64 0.33 4.91 6.97
N THR A 65 0.31 4.23 8.12
CA THR A 65 0.74 4.80 9.41
C THR A 65 1.46 3.75 10.26
N GLY A 66 2.00 4.18 11.41
CA GLY A 66 2.68 3.30 12.38
C GLY A 66 4.18 3.53 12.48
N GLY A 67 4.78 4.16 11.46
CA GLY A 67 6.16 4.65 11.52
C GLY A 67 7.25 3.60 11.29
N GLU A 68 6.92 2.38 10.84
CA GLU A 68 7.85 1.39 10.31
C GLU A 68 7.79 1.41 8.78
N SER A 69 8.65 0.63 8.12
CA SER A 69 8.74 0.58 6.67
C SER A 69 7.52 -0.08 6.01
N PHE A 70 7.23 0.37 4.79
CA PHE A 70 6.15 -0.18 3.97
C PHE A 70 6.61 -0.33 2.52
N THR A 71 6.21 -1.41 1.88
CA THR A 71 6.41 -1.58 0.43
C THR A 71 5.14 -2.04 -0.25
N ILE A 72 4.90 -1.52 -1.46
CA ILE A 72 3.88 -2.00 -2.38
C ILE A 72 4.49 -2.15 -3.76
N GLY A 73 4.35 -3.34 -4.34
CA GLY A 73 4.92 -3.68 -5.64
C GLY A 73 4.12 -3.13 -6.81
N ASP A 74 4.71 -3.25 -8.00
CA ASP A 74 4.15 -2.75 -9.25
C ASP A 74 2.76 -3.35 -9.55
N PHE A 75 1.94 -2.57 -10.28
CA PHE A 75 0.57 -2.96 -10.69
C PHE A 75 -0.34 -3.36 -9.53
N SER A 76 -0.10 -2.82 -8.35
CA SER A 76 -0.92 -3.09 -7.17
C SER A 76 -1.81 -1.90 -6.83
N GLY A 77 -2.91 -2.17 -6.13
CA GLY A 77 -3.87 -1.15 -5.75
C GLY A 77 -4.39 -1.29 -4.33
N LEU A 78 -4.53 -0.14 -3.67
CA LEU A 78 -5.25 -0.01 -2.40
C LEU A 78 -6.57 0.70 -2.69
N SER A 79 -7.68 -0.01 -2.52
CA SER A 79 -9.01 0.57 -2.69
C SER A 79 -9.34 1.56 -1.57
N SER A 80 -10.43 2.31 -1.75
CA SER A 80 -10.82 3.38 -0.80
C SER A 80 -10.92 2.88 0.64
N GLY A 81 -10.41 3.67 1.56
CA GLY A 81 -10.51 3.40 2.98
C GLY A 81 -9.59 2.31 3.52
N VAL A 82 -8.65 1.78 2.74
CA VAL A 82 -7.67 0.80 3.23
C VAL A 82 -6.81 1.41 4.33
N ARG A 83 -6.53 0.62 5.38
CA ARG A 83 -5.65 0.99 6.49
C ARG A 83 -4.44 0.07 6.53
N ILE A 84 -3.26 0.65 6.32
CA ILE A 84 -1.98 -0.05 6.50
C ILE A 84 -1.36 0.41 7.82
N PHE A 85 -1.29 -0.50 8.76
CA PHE A 85 -0.63 -0.24 10.04
C PHE A 85 0.73 -0.92 10.09
N THR A 86 1.78 -0.15 10.18
CA THR A 86 3.16 -0.63 10.42
C THR A 86 3.55 -0.54 11.90
N GLY A 87 2.61 -0.15 12.75
CA GLY A 87 2.75 -0.09 14.19
C GLY A 87 1.39 -0.12 14.88
N SER A 88 1.33 -0.76 16.03
CA SER A 88 0.15 -0.89 16.89
C SER A 88 0.57 -0.80 18.34
N ASP A 89 -0.25 -0.14 19.17
CA ASP A 89 -0.08 -0.19 20.61
C ASP A 89 -0.32 -1.62 21.14
N ASP A 90 0.20 -1.89 22.33
CA ASP A 90 0.03 -3.17 23.02
C ASP A 90 -1.36 -3.23 23.69
N PHE A 91 -2.31 -3.86 23.01
CA PHE A 91 -3.67 -4.07 23.54
C PHE A 91 -3.83 -5.33 24.40
N THR A 92 -2.80 -6.16 24.50
CA THR A 92 -2.84 -7.46 25.19
C THR A 92 -1.91 -7.53 26.39
N GLY A 93 -1.02 -6.57 26.56
CA GLY A 93 -0.04 -6.51 27.63
C GLY A 93 -0.44 -5.59 28.78
N CYS A 94 0.55 -5.23 29.56
CA CYS A 94 0.40 -4.39 30.76
C CYS A 94 0.69 -2.91 30.49
N HIS A 95 0.88 -2.52 29.23
CA HIS A 95 1.27 -1.17 28.84
C HIS A 95 0.09 -0.30 28.45
N LEU A 96 0.27 1.02 28.58
CA LEU A 96 -0.73 1.98 28.16
C LEU A 96 -0.63 2.19 26.64
N GLY A 97 -1.75 2.17 25.95
CA GLY A 97 -1.85 2.32 24.51
C GLY A 97 -2.28 3.72 24.09
N ASN A 98 -1.40 4.71 24.20
CA ASN A 98 -1.76 6.09 23.86
C ASN A 98 -0.50 6.94 23.63
N PRO A 99 -0.34 7.61 22.50
CA PRO A 99 0.84 8.44 22.21
C PRO A 99 0.99 9.68 23.11
N THR A 100 -0.01 10.04 23.90
CA THR A 100 0.07 11.15 24.86
C THR A 100 0.74 10.74 26.17
N VAL A 101 0.99 9.46 26.37
CA VAL A 101 1.66 8.91 27.55
C VAL A 101 3.15 8.76 27.27
N ASP A 102 3.98 8.99 28.30
CA ASP A 102 5.44 8.82 28.24
C ASP A 102 5.81 7.41 27.73
N GLU A 103 6.85 7.33 26.88
CA GLU A 103 7.27 6.09 26.20
C GLU A 103 7.59 4.95 27.18
N LYS A 104 8.07 5.24 28.38
CA LYS A 104 8.39 4.22 29.40
C LYS A 104 7.18 3.41 29.89
N TYR A 105 5.95 3.94 29.67
CA TYR A 105 4.69 3.25 30.02
C TYR A 105 4.03 2.58 28.83
N ARG A 106 4.66 2.62 27.65
CA ARG A 106 4.09 2.16 26.40
C ARG A 106 4.94 1.05 25.79
N ASN A 107 4.27 0.17 25.08
CA ASN A 107 4.94 -0.82 24.24
C ASN A 107 4.26 -0.82 22.85
N VAL A 108 4.90 -0.20 21.87
CA VAL A 108 4.38 -0.15 20.51
C VAL A 108 5.05 -1.22 19.66
N HIS A 109 4.29 -2.22 19.26
CA HIS A 109 4.75 -3.22 18.29
C HIS A 109 4.85 -2.57 16.91
N ARG A 110 6.06 -2.52 16.34
CA ARG A 110 6.31 -2.03 14.98
C ARG A 110 6.94 -3.12 14.15
N ALA A 111 6.35 -3.36 12.99
CA ALA A 111 6.89 -4.32 12.03
C ALA A 111 6.57 -3.86 10.60
N PRO A 112 7.46 -4.14 9.62
CA PRO A 112 7.25 -3.76 8.24
C PRO A 112 6.02 -4.45 7.65
N VAL A 113 5.35 -3.77 6.71
CA VAL A 113 4.28 -4.37 5.91
C VAL A 113 4.73 -4.42 4.45
N HIS A 114 4.56 -5.57 3.81
CA HIS A 114 4.91 -5.79 2.42
C HIS A 114 3.69 -6.22 1.61
N ILE A 115 3.40 -5.51 0.53
CA ILE A 115 2.42 -5.90 -0.47
C ILE A 115 3.17 -6.19 -1.76
N GLY A 116 3.04 -7.42 -2.26
CA GLY A 116 3.69 -7.87 -3.49
C GLY A 116 3.20 -7.11 -4.73
N ARG A 117 3.71 -7.49 -5.89
CA ARG A 117 3.23 -6.98 -7.19
C ARG A 117 1.87 -7.59 -7.52
N TYR A 118 1.08 -6.91 -8.36
CA TYR A 118 -0.20 -7.41 -8.90
C TYR A 118 -1.27 -7.67 -7.84
N CYS A 119 -1.11 -7.08 -6.65
CA CYS A 119 -2.04 -7.25 -5.53
C CYS A 119 -3.19 -6.25 -5.61
N GLY A 120 -4.36 -6.69 -5.15
CA GLY A 120 -5.53 -5.84 -4.94
C GLY A 120 -6.00 -5.91 -3.49
N ILE A 121 -6.02 -4.77 -2.81
CA ILE A 121 -6.54 -4.69 -1.45
C ILE A 121 -7.90 -4.01 -1.48
N GLY A 122 -8.94 -4.76 -1.16
CA GLY A 122 -10.34 -4.32 -1.21
C GLY A 122 -10.66 -3.22 -0.20
N ALA A 123 -11.68 -2.44 -0.53
CA ALA A 123 -12.06 -1.25 0.24
C ALA A 123 -12.29 -1.55 1.74
N ASN A 124 -11.89 -0.59 2.58
CA ASN A 124 -12.02 -0.65 4.04
C ASN A 124 -11.32 -1.85 4.70
N SER A 125 -10.35 -2.48 4.01
CA SER A 125 -9.54 -3.53 4.61
C SER A 125 -8.45 -2.94 5.51
N VAL A 126 -8.05 -3.72 6.51
CA VAL A 126 -7.01 -3.39 7.48
C VAL A 126 -5.89 -4.42 7.37
N ILE A 127 -4.66 -3.95 7.16
CA ILE A 127 -3.46 -4.79 7.15
C ILE A 127 -2.63 -4.45 8.39
N LEU A 128 -2.38 -5.45 9.23
CA LEU A 128 -1.68 -5.26 10.50
C LEU A 128 -0.16 -5.32 10.38
N PRO A 129 0.58 -4.83 11.39
CA PRO A 129 2.05 -4.83 11.39
C PRO A 129 2.64 -6.24 11.18
N GLY A 130 3.70 -6.32 10.39
CA GLY A 130 4.41 -7.56 10.10
C GLY A 130 3.83 -8.41 8.98
N VAL A 131 2.70 -8.01 8.40
CA VAL A 131 2.04 -8.79 7.34
C VAL A 131 2.76 -8.64 6.00
N THR A 132 2.95 -9.77 5.34
CA THR A 132 3.32 -9.86 3.92
C THR A 132 2.13 -10.39 3.12
N VAL A 133 1.68 -9.59 2.15
CA VAL A 133 0.71 -10.01 1.13
C VAL A 133 1.48 -10.47 -0.09
N GLY A 134 1.42 -11.76 -0.39
CA GLY A 134 2.17 -12.38 -1.49
C GLY A 134 1.76 -11.84 -2.87
N GLU A 135 2.68 -11.96 -3.84
CA GLU A 135 2.48 -11.50 -5.22
C GLU A 135 1.15 -12.01 -5.80
N GLY A 136 0.42 -11.15 -6.48
CA GLY A 136 -0.86 -11.49 -7.13
C GLY A 136 -2.02 -11.73 -6.17
N ALA A 137 -1.82 -11.72 -4.87
CA ALA A 137 -2.91 -11.96 -3.92
C ALA A 137 -3.95 -10.83 -3.93
N VAL A 138 -5.19 -11.21 -3.67
CA VAL A 138 -6.33 -10.28 -3.57
C VAL A 138 -6.97 -10.41 -2.19
N VAL A 139 -7.20 -9.29 -1.55
CA VAL A 139 -7.90 -9.18 -0.26
C VAL A 139 -9.28 -8.59 -0.52
N ALA A 140 -10.33 -9.31 -0.14
CA ALA A 140 -11.70 -8.83 -0.27
C ALA A 140 -11.97 -7.61 0.64
N ALA A 141 -12.91 -6.76 0.23
CA ALA A 141 -13.29 -5.58 1.00
C ALA A 141 -13.70 -5.91 2.45
N GLY A 142 -13.44 -4.99 3.37
CA GLY A 142 -13.79 -5.14 4.78
C GLY A 142 -12.98 -6.20 5.54
N SER A 143 -11.88 -6.68 4.99
CA SER A 143 -11.04 -7.71 5.62
C SER A 143 -10.09 -7.13 6.66
N VAL A 144 -9.84 -7.91 7.73
CA VAL A 144 -8.73 -7.66 8.66
C VAL A 144 -7.69 -8.77 8.48
N VAL A 145 -6.51 -8.38 8.00
CA VAL A 145 -5.40 -9.31 7.71
C VAL A 145 -4.36 -9.21 8.81
N THR A 146 -4.16 -10.31 9.52
CA THR A 146 -3.30 -10.42 10.69
C THR A 146 -2.14 -11.41 10.52
N LYS A 147 -2.09 -12.11 9.36
CA LYS A 147 -1.08 -13.11 9.00
C LYS A 147 -0.66 -12.95 7.56
N ASN A 148 0.51 -13.47 7.21
CA ASN A 148 0.96 -13.49 5.83
C ASN A 148 -0.02 -14.24 4.93
N LEU A 149 -0.19 -13.72 3.72
CA LEU A 149 -1.03 -14.29 2.68
C LEU A 149 -0.15 -14.84 1.55
N GLU A 150 -0.41 -16.08 1.17
CA GLU A 150 0.31 -16.74 0.08
C GLU A 150 0.05 -16.05 -1.26
N PRO A 151 1.00 -16.11 -2.21
CA PRO A 151 0.82 -15.55 -3.55
C PRO A 151 -0.40 -16.11 -4.28
N TRP A 152 -1.00 -15.27 -5.14
CA TRP A 152 -2.06 -15.61 -6.09
C TRP A 152 -3.39 -16.07 -5.46
N GLY A 153 -3.50 -16.07 -4.13
CA GLY A 153 -4.73 -16.39 -3.44
C GLY A 153 -5.73 -15.24 -3.41
N ILE A 154 -7.02 -15.57 -3.27
CA ILE A 154 -8.12 -14.66 -2.98
C ILE A 154 -8.53 -14.88 -1.53
N TYR A 155 -8.58 -13.81 -0.73
CA TYR A 155 -8.73 -13.90 0.73
C TYR A 155 -9.88 -13.05 1.25
N VAL A 156 -10.57 -13.59 2.27
CA VAL A 156 -11.42 -12.83 3.19
C VAL A 156 -10.78 -12.90 4.59
N GLY A 157 -10.26 -11.79 5.06
CA GLY A 157 -9.36 -11.77 6.20
C GLY A 157 -8.11 -12.62 5.92
N ASN A 158 -7.85 -13.60 6.78
CA ASN A 158 -6.73 -14.55 6.61
C ASN A 158 -7.16 -15.85 5.89
N ARG A 159 -8.44 -16.01 5.58
CA ARG A 159 -8.96 -17.24 4.97
C ARG A 159 -8.90 -17.17 3.45
N LYS A 160 -8.16 -18.08 2.84
CA LYS A 160 -8.15 -18.28 1.40
C LYS A 160 -9.49 -18.84 0.94
N ILE A 161 -10.09 -18.20 -0.07
CA ILE A 161 -11.39 -18.59 -0.65
C ILE A 161 -11.29 -18.97 -2.12
N GLY A 162 -10.15 -18.76 -2.75
CA GLY A 162 -9.93 -19.07 -4.16
C GLY A 162 -8.53 -18.72 -4.61
N GLU A 163 -8.31 -18.85 -5.90
CA GLU A 163 -7.06 -18.49 -6.58
C GLU A 163 -7.33 -17.57 -7.76
N LYS A 164 -6.39 -16.67 -7.99
CA LYS A 164 -6.39 -15.78 -9.14
C LYS A 164 -5.68 -16.46 -10.31
N ASP A 165 -6.20 -16.27 -11.51
CA ASP A 165 -5.54 -16.79 -12.71
C ASP A 165 -4.21 -16.04 -12.97
N LYS A 166 -3.12 -16.63 -12.49
CA LYS A 166 -1.77 -16.10 -12.63
C LYS A 166 -1.37 -15.92 -14.08
N VAL A 167 -1.66 -16.90 -14.93
CA VAL A 167 -1.23 -16.91 -16.33
C VAL A 167 -1.92 -15.79 -17.10
N ALA A 168 -3.24 -15.67 -16.94
CA ALA A 168 -4.01 -14.61 -17.60
C ALA A 168 -3.53 -13.21 -17.17
N ILE A 169 -3.23 -13.00 -15.89
CA ILE A 169 -2.75 -11.71 -15.39
C ILE A 169 -1.37 -11.36 -15.96
N LEU A 170 -0.42 -12.32 -15.95
CA LEU A 170 0.92 -12.08 -16.46
C LEU A 170 0.91 -11.81 -17.96
N ASN A 171 0.12 -12.55 -18.75
CA ASN A 171 -0.05 -12.30 -20.18
C ASN A 171 -0.63 -10.89 -20.46
N ASN A 172 -1.63 -10.47 -19.69
CA ASN A 172 -2.20 -9.12 -19.83
C ASN A 172 -1.18 -8.01 -19.53
N ILE A 173 -0.32 -8.22 -18.54
CA ILE A 173 0.74 -7.26 -18.20
C ILE A 173 1.80 -7.21 -19.30
N GLU A 174 2.21 -8.36 -19.81
CA GLU A 174 3.15 -8.43 -20.92
C GLU A 174 2.61 -7.72 -22.15
N ASN A 175 1.38 -8.00 -22.57
CA ASN A 175 0.72 -7.31 -23.67
C ASN A 175 0.67 -5.80 -23.44
N PHE A 176 0.27 -5.35 -22.24
CA PHE A 176 0.23 -3.94 -21.90
C PHE A 176 1.62 -3.27 -22.05
N LEU A 177 2.67 -3.91 -21.58
CA LEU A 177 4.04 -3.37 -21.68
C LEU A 177 4.51 -3.31 -23.13
N LEU A 178 4.23 -4.34 -23.93
CA LEU A 178 4.57 -4.39 -25.36
C LEU A 178 3.84 -3.28 -26.13
N GLU A 179 2.52 -3.15 -25.95
CA GLU A 179 1.71 -2.15 -26.65
C GLU A 179 2.07 -0.71 -26.29
N THR A 180 2.46 -0.47 -25.05
CA THR A 180 2.80 0.87 -24.58
C THR A 180 4.28 1.23 -24.77
N GLY A 181 5.13 0.31 -25.21
CA GLY A 181 6.58 0.49 -25.31
C GLY A 181 7.27 0.80 -23.96
N LYS A 182 6.62 0.46 -22.86
CA LYS A 182 7.10 0.75 -21.51
C LYS A 182 7.80 -0.47 -20.94
N ASN A 183 9.01 -0.28 -20.47
CA ASN A 183 9.74 -1.30 -19.71
C ASN A 183 9.59 -0.99 -18.22
N LEU A 184 9.27 -2.00 -17.43
CA LEU A 184 9.54 -1.91 -15.99
C LEU A 184 11.07 -1.91 -15.84
N GLU A 185 11.64 -0.85 -15.31
CA GLU A 185 13.02 -0.90 -14.88
C GLU A 185 13.14 -2.09 -13.92
N LYS A 186 13.98 -3.06 -14.31
CA LYS A 186 14.31 -4.16 -13.40
C LYS A 186 14.90 -3.51 -12.16
N SER A 187 14.16 -3.49 -11.07
CA SER A 187 14.71 -3.12 -9.78
C SER A 187 15.84 -4.11 -9.51
N ASN A 188 17.08 -3.65 -9.75
CA ASN A 188 18.27 -4.42 -9.45
C ASN A 188 18.24 -4.78 -7.97
N ASN A 189 17.93 -6.03 -7.70
CA ASN A 189 18.29 -6.66 -6.44
C ASN A 189 19.81 -6.67 -6.36
N LYS A 190 20.37 -5.78 -5.58
CA LYS A 190 21.70 -5.89 -4.98
C LYS A 190 21.55 -5.67 -3.48
#